data_b07b138990bc17990df1b51e3068641a
#
_entry.id   b07b138990bc17990df1b51e3068641a
#
_cell.length_a   1.000
_cell.length_b   1.000
_cell.length_c   1.000
_cell.angle_alpha   90.00
_cell.angle_beta   90.00
_cell.angle_gamma   90.00
#
_symmetry.space_group_name_H-M   'P 1'
#
loop_
_entity.id
_entity.type
_entity.pdbx_description
1 polymer ?
#
loop_
_entity_poly.entity_id
_entity_poly.type
_entity_poly.pdbx_seq_one_letter_code
_entity_poly.pdbx_strand_id
1 'polypeptide(L)'
;MTHPWKSTGDKRTIMFGYTPNDTILKYLNDMRELINKAILNAYSIAKSDDNHLPSPIALRRSLKDYYDDNIIYAKHHINPVCRTAIAILRSYKKNNNGKLKVIKAERLAMRIDSELTKIEDDKLRITIRPNEYEYIDIVDKNKKFNEYSNYPISEVLLTDSKVCITFRLGSLNKPVISNNIISFDLNFKSIDYTIIKNNEVVKVDSIDTSDIAKTQRDYVRKRTKIQKHIKNPAKRIRKLKEARHRQRNIVRDKLQKLTTKLVDNNKDKSFVLEDLTDIKKEGQKKKYKDNKKDNKASKGRNNTPKSKRFRTDINRWPYRLFQKFIDYKSDNKTLYIDPEGTSSECPVCGGKLKHPIWKVSECDNCGVTFDRDRLSSLSIAVRGLHLCGTPFIVSGSTSWDLMKNNYLYHPDQVVIEDSSDCKKEVHNNA
;
A
#
# COMPACT_ATOMS: atom_id res chain seq x y z
N MET A 1 4.00 6.44 -18.80
CA MET A 1 3.47 6.77 -17.46
C MET A 1 4.25 5.99 -16.44
N THR A 2 4.77 6.65 -15.42
CA THR A 2 5.47 5.99 -14.32
C THR A 2 4.44 5.69 -13.23
N HIS A 3 4.42 4.46 -12.72
CA HIS A 3 3.64 4.12 -11.54
C HIS A 3 3.98 5.07 -10.39
N PRO A 4 2.99 5.55 -9.59
CA PRO A 4 3.19 6.47 -8.48
C PRO A 4 4.07 5.91 -7.36
N TRP A 5 4.34 4.61 -7.37
CA TRP A 5 5.36 3.92 -6.57
C TRP A 5 6.18 3.02 -7.47
N LYS A 6 7.46 2.92 -7.19
CA LYS A 6 8.33 1.94 -7.84
C LYS A 6 7.68 0.57 -7.67
N SER A 7 7.28 -0.02 -8.78
CA SER A 7 6.69 -1.36 -8.83
C SER A 7 7.61 -2.34 -8.09
N THR A 8 7.04 -3.06 -7.12
CA THR A 8 7.67 -4.25 -6.56
C THR A 8 7.25 -5.48 -7.35
N GLY A 9 6.65 -5.27 -8.54
CA GLY A 9 6.03 -6.29 -9.37
C GLY A 9 6.99 -7.38 -9.84
N ASP A 10 8.26 -7.06 -9.93
CA ASP A 10 9.29 -7.99 -10.41
C ASP A 10 9.70 -9.06 -9.37
N LYS A 11 9.11 -9.05 -8.19
CA LYS A 11 9.44 -9.99 -7.12
C LYS A 11 8.19 -10.52 -6.43
N ARG A 12 8.21 -11.82 -6.14
CA ARG A 12 7.19 -12.50 -5.32
C ARG A 12 7.87 -13.24 -4.18
N THR A 13 7.25 -13.18 -3.00
CA THR A 13 7.76 -13.84 -1.80
C THR A 13 6.76 -14.86 -1.30
N ILE A 14 7.21 -16.10 -1.15
CA ILE A 14 6.48 -17.17 -0.46
C ILE A 14 7.02 -17.25 0.96
N MET A 15 6.12 -17.49 1.91
CA MET A 15 6.48 -17.66 3.30
C MET A 15 5.79 -18.89 3.88
N PHE A 16 6.57 -19.74 4.53
CA PHE A 16 6.08 -20.92 5.25
C PHE A 16 6.78 -21.05 6.60
N GLY A 17 6.14 -21.78 7.51
CA GLY A 17 6.71 -22.12 8.80
C GLY A 17 7.54 -23.41 8.69
N TYR A 18 8.59 -23.51 9.49
CA TYR A 18 9.41 -24.70 9.63
C TYR A 18 9.96 -24.82 11.05
N THR A 19 10.48 -25.97 11.42
CA THR A 19 11.19 -26.20 12.68
C THR A 19 12.68 -26.30 12.35
N PRO A 20 13.53 -25.38 12.82
CA PRO A 20 14.97 -25.43 12.59
C PRO A 20 15.61 -26.58 13.38
N ASN A 21 16.60 -27.21 12.81
CA ASN A 21 17.49 -28.11 13.52
C ASN A 21 18.60 -27.34 14.26
N ASP A 22 19.42 -28.04 15.06
CA ASP A 22 20.47 -27.43 15.86
C ASP A 22 21.53 -26.73 15.00
N THR A 23 21.86 -27.26 13.83
CA THR A 23 22.81 -26.65 12.88
C THR A 23 22.31 -25.30 12.42
N ILE A 24 21.03 -25.20 11.99
CA ILE A 24 20.43 -23.95 11.57
C ILE A 24 20.29 -22.96 12.74
N LEU A 25 19.95 -23.42 13.92
CA LEU A 25 19.86 -22.56 15.11
C LEU A 25 21.24 -21.97 15.46
N LYS A 26 22.28 -22.82 15.44
CA LYS A 26 23.66 -22.38 15.64
C LYS A 26 24.06 -21.35 14.59
N TYR A 27 23.85 -21.65 13.31
CA TYR A 27 24.13 -20.73 12.23
C TYR A 27 23.44 -19.38 12.41
N LEU A 28 22.15 -19.35 12.75
CA LEU A 28 21.41 -18.11 12.96
C LEU A 28 21.94 -17.31 14.16
N ASN A 29 22.36 -17.98 15.25
CA ASN A 29 23.00 -17.33 16.38
C ASN A 29 24.33 -16.69 15.99
N ASP A 30 25.19 -17.42 15.33
CA ASP A 30 26.51 -16.95 14.90
C ASP A 30 26.37 -15.76 13.91
N MET A 31 25.40 -15.84 12.97
CA MET A 31 25.10 -14.73 12.06
C MET A 31 24.55 -13.51 12.79
N ARG A 32 23.73 -13.67 13.82
CA ARG A 32 23.27 -12.57 14.66
C ARG A 32 24.45 -11.87 15.36
N GLU A 33 25.38 -12.62 15.93
CA GLU A 33 26.57 -12.05 16.57
C GLU A 33 27.46 -11.33 15.53
N LEU A 34 27.60 -11.88 14.34
CA LEU A 34 28.33 -11.25 13.25
C LEU A 34 27.63 -9.93 12.80
N ILE A 35 26.30 -9.90 12.72
CA ILE A 35 25.52 -8.68 12.44
C ILE A 35 25.78 -7.64 13.55
N ASN A 36 25.81 -8.05 14.81
CA ASN A 36 26.11 -7.15 15.93
C ASN A 36 27.53 -6.58 15.85
N LYS A 37 28.52 -7.39 15.49
CA LYS A 37 29.89 -6.93 15.23
C LYS A 37 29.94 -5.93 14.06
N ALA A 38 29.21 -6.22 12.98
CA ALA A 38 29.10 -5.32 11.84
C ALA A 38 28.42 -3.98 12.19
N ILE A 39 27.41 -3.99 13.06
CA ILE A 39 26.76 -2.78 13.59
C ILE A 39 27.75 -1.95 14.38
N LEU A 40 28.54 -2.55 15.27
CA LEU A 40 29.56 -1.86 16.06
C LEU A 40 30.61 -1.20 15.16
N ASN A 41 31.14 -1.92 14.17
CA ASN A 41 32.12 -1.43 13.23
C ASN A 41 31.57 -0.28 12.38
N ALA A 42 30.37 -0.46 11.81
CA ALA A 42 29.69 0.59 11.03
C ALA A 42 29.40 1.85 11.88
N TYR A 43 29.06 1.69 13.16
CA TYR A 43 28.87 2.81 14.08
C TYR A 43 30.15 3.55 14.36
N SER A 44 31.26 2.83 14.59
CA SER A 44 32.58 3.42 14.82
C SER A 44 33.05 4.24 13.60
N ILE A 45 32.91 3.68 12.39
CA ILE A 45 33.19 4.39 11.13
C ILE A 45 32.32 5.64 11.00
N ALA A 46 31.01 5.51 11.23
CA ALA A 46 30.12 6.66 11.13
C ALA A 46 30.42 7.76 12.15
N LYS A 47 30.88 7.41 13.34
CA LYS A 47 31.22 8.37 14.39
C LYS A 47 32.46 9.21 14.03
N SER A 48 33.41 8.64 13.29
CA SER A 48 34.60 9.36 12.78
C SER A 48 34.31 10.13 11.48
N ASP A 49 33.18 9.93 10.84
CA ASP A 49 32.77 10.55 9.56
C ASP A 49 31.44 11.30 9.71
N ASP A 50 31.37 12.23 10.63
CA ASP A 50 30.20 13.11 10.88
C ASP A 50 28.83 12.40 10.82
N ASN A 51 28.75 11.22 11.41
CA ASN A 51 27.57 10.32 11.36
C ASN A 51 27.17 9.81 9.95
N HIS A 52 28.08 9.84 8.98
CA HIS A 52 27.86 9.21 7.69
C HIS A 52 28.05 7.70 7.79
N LEU A 53 27.00 6.94 7.45
CA LEU A 53 27.09 5.48 7.47
C LEU A 53 27.89 4.98 6.28
N PRO A 54 28.83 4.06 6.48
CA PRO A 54 29.62 3.50 5.39
C PRO A 54 28.72 2.75 4.39
N SER A 55 29.19 2.60 3.16
CA SER A 55 28.52 1.71 2.22
C SER A 55 28.66 0.25 2.69
N PRO A 56 27.75 -0.66 2.31
CA PRO A 56 27.89 -2.08 2.62
C PRO A 56 29.20 -2.68 2.12
N ILE A 57 29.72 -2.19 0.98
CA ILE A 57 31.01 -2.63 0.40
C ILE A 57 32.17 -2.16 1.27
N ALA A 58 32.17 -0.90 1.72
CA ALA A 58 33.22 -0.38 2.62
C ALA A 58 33.21 -1.14 3.94
N LEU A 59 32.04 -1.38 4.53
CA LEU A 59 31.91 -2.17 5.75
C LEU A 59 32.40 -3.62 5.57
N ARG A 60 32.12 -4.26 4.41
CA ARG A 60 32.64 -5.58 4.10
C ARG A 60 34.16 -5.60 4.06
N ARG A 61 34.80 -4.59 3.45
CA ARG A 61 36.26 -4.50 3.39
C ARG A 61 36.86 -4.40 4.82
N SER A 62 36.27 -3.61 5.70
CA SER A 62 36.74 -3.45 7.07
C SER A 62 36.52 -4.67 7.98
N LEU A 63 35.66 -5.60 7.57
CA LEU A 63 35.37 -6.83 8.31
C LEU A 63 35.99 -8.09 7.68
N LYS A 64 36.70 -7.93 6.57
CA LYS A 64 37.18 -9.10 5.79
C LYS A 64 38.09 -9.98 6.62
N ASP A 65 39.15 -9.41 7.22
CA ASP A 65 40.15 -10.16 7.98
C ASP A 65 39.49 -10.84 9.20
N TYR A 66 38.65 -10.09 9.93
CA TYR A 66 37.89 -10.67 11.04
C TYR A 66 37.00 -11.86 10.58
N TYR A 67 36.38 -11.76 9.43
CA TYR A 67 35.54 -12.83 8.88
C TYR A 67 36.39 -14.04 8.51
N ASP A 68 37.45 -13.83 7.79
CA ASP A 68 38.34 -14.89 7.31
C ASP A 68 38.99 -15.66 8.48
N ASP A 69 39.32 -14.97 9.58
CA ASP A 69 39.98 -15.58 10.75
C ASP A 69 39.02 -16.25 11.75
N ASN A 70 37.77 -15.77 11.86
CA ASN A 70 36.88 -16.18 12.95
C ASN A 70 35.61 -16.88 12.49
N ILE A 71 35.29 -16.90 11.20
CA ILE A 71 34.01 -17.38 10.69
C ILE A 71 34.21 -18.57 9.75
N ILE A 72 33.59 -19.68 10.10
CA ILE A 72 33.69 -20.96 9.37
C ILE A 72 32.70 -21.07 8.21
N TYR A 73 31.78 -20.13 8.07
CA TYR A 73 30.71 -20.15 7.09
C TYR A 73 31.17 -19.66 5.71
N ALA A 74 30.40 -19.96 4.66
CA ALA A 74 30.72 -19.57 3.30
C ALA A 74 30.91 -18.03 3.19
N LYS A 75 31.97 -17.59 2.49
CA LYS A 75 32.38 -16.17 2.42
C LYS A 75 31.30 -15.22 1.91
N HIS A 76 30.37 -15.70 1.11
CA HIS A 76 29.27 -14.87 0.60
C HIS A 76 28.27 -14.40 1.67
N HIS A 77 28.23 -15.04 2.86
CA HIS A 77 27.35 -14.60 3.96
C HIS A 77 27.70 -13.23 4.52
N ILE A 78 28.95 -12.74 4.37
CA ILE A 78 29.35 -11.41 4.82
C ILE A 78 28.56 -10.28 4.12
N ASN A 79 28.16 -10.48 2.86
CA ASN A 79 27.46 -9.46 2.07
C ASN A 79 26.11 -9.08 2.68
N PRO A 80 25.17 -10.03 2.91
CA PRO A 80 23.89 -9.75 3.53
C PRO A 80 24.01 -9.31 5.00
N VAL A 81 25.06 -9.75 5.72
CA VAL A 81 25.38 -9.26 7.09
C VAL A 81 25.64 -7.76 7.05
N CYS A 82 26.55 -7.30 6.20
CA CYS A 82 26.87 -5.86 6.08
C CYS A 82 25.65 -5.04 5.62
N ARG A 83 24.87 -5.53 4.65
CA ARG A 83 23.63 -4.88 4.21
C ARG A 83 22.61 -4.77 5.35
N THR A 84 22.47 -5.82 6.15
CA THR A 84 21.54 -5.85 7.29
C THR A 84 21.96 -4.86 8.37
N ALA A 85 23.25 -4.85 8.76
CA ALA A 85 23.79 -3.92 9.75
C ALA A 85 23.56 -2.45 9.36
N ILE A 86 23.90 -2.08 8.12
CA ILE A 86 23.67 -0.73 7.60
C ILE A 86 22.17 -0.41 7.54
N ALA A 87 21.30 -1.34 7.14
CA ALA A 87 19.86 -1.13 7.09
C ALA A 87 19.27 -0.86 8.49
N ILE A 88 19.74 -1.58 9.51
CA ILE A 88 19.34 -1.39 10.92
C ILE A 88 19.74 0.01 11.39
N LEU A 89 21.00 0.41 11.22
CA LEU A 89 21.50 1.71 11.62
C LEU A 89 20.81 2.86 10.86
N ARG A 90 20.60 2.71 9.55
CA ARG A 90 19.88 3.68 8.72
C ARG A 90 18.44 3.87 9.20
N SER A 91 17.75 2.77 9.50
CA SER A 91 16.40 2.81 10.05
C SER A 91 16.35 3.50 11.41
N TYR A 92 17.32 3.21 12.28
CA TYR A 92 17.42 3.87 13.58
C TYR A 92 17.66 5.38 13.42
N LYS A 93 18.66 5.79 12.62
CA LYS A 93 18.98 7.19 12.33
C LYS A 93 17.75 7.96 11.82
N LYS A 94 17.01 7.37 10.87
CA LYS A 94 15.78 7.96 10.32
C LYS A 94 14.68 8.16 11.37
N ASN A 95 14.53 7.24 12.30
CA ASN A 95 13.47 7.27 13.32
C ASN A 95 13.85 8.11 14.55
N ASN A 96 15.11 8.54 14.68
CA ASN A 96 15.65 9.28 15.84
C ASN A 96 16.29 10.63 15.43
N ASN A 97 15.65 11.33 14.47
CA ASN A 97 16.04 12.68 14.06
C ASN A 97 17.53 12.81 13.69
N GLY A 98 18.08 11.85 12.98
CA GLY A 98 19.48 11.85 12.55
C GLY A 98 20.49 11.33 13.57
N LYS A 99 20.09 11.09 14.81
CA LYS A 99 20.97 10.58 15.85
C LYS A 99 21.30 9.11 15.65
N LEU A 100 22.55 8.72 15.80
CA LEU A 100 23.02 7.34 15.80
C LEU A 100 23.29 6.86 17.23
N LYS A 101 22.99 5.58 17.48
CA LYS A 101 23.33 4.86 18.69
C LYS A 101 23.64 3.41 18.34
N VAL A 102 24.51 2.78 19.10
CA VAL A 102 24.74 1.34 19.00
C VAL A 102 23.45 0.61 19.40
N ILE A 103 22.97 -0.21 18.50
CA ILE A 103 21.78 -1.07 18.68
C ILE A 103 22.21 -2.52 18.47
N LYS A 104 21.57 -3.43 19.19
CA LYS A 104 21.78 -4.87 19.02
C LYS A 104 20.64 -5.49 18.20
N ALA A 105 21.00 -6.37 17.27
CA ALA A 105 20.06 -7.27 16.61
C ALA A 105 19.73 -8.39 17.60
N GLU A 106 18.45 -8.47 18.01
CA GLU A 106 17.99 -9.46 18.99
C GLU A 106 17.38 -10.71 18.31
N ARG A 107 16.80 -10.53 17.12
CA ARG A 107 16.08 -11.59 16.40
C ARG A 107 17.05 -12.52 15.70
N LEU A 108 16.77 -13.80 15.75
CA LEU A 108 17.40 -14.81 14.90
C LEU A 108 16.81 -14.69 13.48
N ALA A 109 17.48 -13.93 12.64
CA ALA A 109 17.04 -13.72 11.26
C ALA A 109 18.24 -13.40 10.38
N MET A 110 18.39 -14.17 9.30
CA MET A 110 19.47 -13.99 8.32
C MET A 110 18.91 -13.89 6.93
N ARG A 111 19.39 -12.92 6.14
CA ARG A 111 19.17 -12.86 4.70
C ARG A 111 20.28 -13.66 4.02
N ILE A 112 19.89 -14.49 3.07
CA ILE A 112 20.80 -15.36 2.33
C ILE A 112 20.65 -15.00 0.86
N ASP A 113 21.75 -14.74 0.18
CA ASP A 113 21.74 -14.40 -1.24
C ASP A 113 21.47 -15.62 -2.13
N SER A 114 21.00 -15.35 -3.35
CA SER A 114 20.67 -16.40 -4.33
C SER A 114 21.83 -17.36 -4.63
N GLU A 115 23.06 -16.89 -4.53
CA GLU A 115 24.27 -17.71 -4.78
C GLU A 115 24.45 -18.84 -3.76
N LEU A 116 23.88 -18.69 -2.57
CA LEU A 116 23.95 -19.67 -1.49
C LEU A 116 22.67 -20.50 -1.33
N THR A 117 21.72 -20.33 -2.24
CA THR A 117 20.42 -21.00 -2.14
C THR A 117 19.98 -21.61 -3.46
N LYS A 118 19.40 -22.79 -3.42
CA LYS A 118 18.84 -23.48 -4.58
C LYS A 118 17.60 -24.26 -4.16
N ILE A 119 16.70 -24.50 -5.08
CA ILE A 119 15.59 -25.43 -4.89
C ILE A 119 15.96 -26.74 -5.57
N GLU A 120 15.91 -27.83 -4.82
CA GLU A 120 16.17 -29.18 -5.27
C GLU A 120 15.12 -30.13 -4.64
N ASP A 121 14.41 -30.88 -5.44
CA ASP A 121 13.43 -31.90 -5.00
C ASP A 121 12.41 -31.34 -3.96
N ASP A 122 11.80 -30.20 -4.26
CA ASP A 122 10.85 -29.49 -3.38
C ASP A 122 11.44 -29.08 -2.01
N LYS A 123 12.76 -29.06 -1.90
CA LYS A 123 13.48 -28.57 -0.72
C LYS A 123 14.28 -27.32 -1.04
N LEU A 124 14.35 -26.44 -0.08
CA LEU A 124 15.28 -25.31 -0.11
C LEU A 124 16.64 -25.78 0.39
N ARG A 125 17.62 -25.86 -0.49
CA ARG A 125 19.02 -26.06 -0.14
C ARG A 125 19.67 -24.73 0.23
N ILE A 126 20.36 -24.70 1.35
CA ILE A 126 21.14 -23.56 1.83
C ILE A 126 22.59 -23.99 1.99
N THR A 127 23.51 -23.27 1.38
CA THR A 127 24.95 -23.49 1.58
C THR A 127 25.36 -22.80 2.87
N ILE A 128 25.70 -23.58 3.89
CA ILE A 128 26.17 -23.08 5.19
C ILE A 128 27.68 -22.86 5.16
N ARG A 129 28.44 -23.90 4.73
CA ARG A 129 29.88 -23.85 4.53
C ARG A 129 30.24 -24.31 3.13
N PRO A 130 31.46 -24.13 2.65
CA PRO A 130 31.90 -24.71 1.41
C PRO A 130 31.61 -26.24 1.39
N ASN A 131 30.84 -26.69 0.42
CA ASN A 131 30.40 -28.09 0.24
C ASN A 131 29.53 -28.67 1.37
N GLU A 132 29.06 -27.87 2.32
CA GLU A 132 28.12 -28.28 3.35
C GLU A 132 26.77 -27.57 3.14
N TYR A 133 25.69 -28.35 3.10
CA TYR A 133 24.35 -27.87 2.78
C TYR A 133 23.35 -28.28 3.85
N GLU A 134 22.40 -27.39 4.09
CA GLU A 134 21.19 -27.66 4.87
C GLU A 134 19.98 -27.67 3.95
N TYR A 135 19.04 -28.57 4.21
CA TYR A 135 17.83 -28.73 3.42
C TYR A 135 16.60 -28.46 4.28
N ILE A 136 15.72 -27.62 3.78
CA ILE A 136 14.46 -27.27 4.44
C ILE A 136 13.31 -27.66 3.52
N ASP A 137 12.39 -28.49 4.00
CA ASP A 137 11.20 -28.88 3.27
C ASP A 137 10.30 -27.66 3.01
N ILE A 138 9.87 -27.51 1.75
CA ILE A 138 8.99 -26.41 1.35
C ILE A 138 7.54 -26.81 1.63
N VAL A 139 7.00 -26.30 2.73
CA VAL A 139 5.60 -26.54 3.13
C VAL A 139 4.73 -25.38 2.67
N ASP A 140 4.23 -25.42 1.44
CA ASP A 140 3.33 -24.41 0.89
C ASP A 140 1.86 -24.84 1.00
N LYS A 141 1.21 -24.47 2.10
CA LYS A 141 -0.23 -24.73 2.36
C LYS A 141 -1.16 -24.14 1.28
N ASN A 142 -0.71 -23.16 0.54
CA ASN A 142 -1.50 -22.44 -0.46
C ASN A 142 -1.21 -22.85 -1.90
N LYS A 143 -0.33 -23.83 -2.12
CA LYS A 143 0.11 -24.32 -3.44
C LYS A 143 0.66 -23.22 -4.38
N LYS A 144 1.13 -22.11 -3.81
CA LYS A 144 1.68 -20.96 -4.59
C LYS A 144 3.12 -21.18 -4.99
N PHE A 145 3.81 -22.14 -4.38
CA PHE A 145 5.19 -22.45 -4.70
C PHE A 145 5.32 -22.85 -6.17
N ASN A 146 4.44 -23.73 -6.66
CA ASN A 146 4.47 -24.21 -8.04
C ASN A 146 4.30 -23.10 -9.08
N GLU A 147 3.63 -21.99 -8.71
CA GLU A 147 3.51 -20.81 -9.60
C GLU A 147 4.85 -20.09 -9.79
N TYR A 148 5.77 -20.20 -8.82
CA TYR A 148 7.00 -19.41 -8.80
C TYR A 148 8.28 -20.25 -8.81
N SER A 149 8.20 -21.58 -8.68
CA SER A 149 9.37 -22.48 -8.60
C SER A 149 10.31 -22.40 -9.80
N ASN A 150 9.77 -22.08 -10.98
CA ASN A 150 10.54 -21.91 -12.22
C ASN A 150 11.28 -20.55 -12.32
N TYR A 151 11.05 -19.64 -11.39
CA TYR A 151 11.73 -18.34 -11.40
C TYR A 151 12.98 -18.39 -10.52
N PRO A 152 14.04 -17.63 -10.87
CA PRO A 152 15.25 -17.60 -10.06
C PRO A 152 14.99 -16.99 -8.68
N ILE A 153 15.63 -17.58 -7.66
CA ILE A 153 15.62 -17.01 -6.31
C ILE A 153 16.36 -15.67 -6.33
N SER A 154 15.80 -14.66 -5.71
CA SER A 154 16.45 -13.35 -5.48
C SER A 154 17.15 -13.29 -4.13
N GLU A 155 16.47 -13.73 -3.07
CA GLU A 155 17.00 -13.83 -1.71
C GLU A 155 16.10 -14.75 -0.87
N VAL A 156 16.65 -15.28 0.20
CA VAL A 156 15.91 -16.01 1.22
C VAL A 156 16.08 -15.27 2.56
N LEU A 157 14.99 -15.08 3.29
CA LEU A 157 15.04 -14.68 4.70
C LEU A 157 14.72 -15.87 5.57
N LEU A 158 15.71 -16.32 6.32
CA LEU A 158 15.62 -17.41 7.27
C LEU A 158 15.48 -16.85 8.69
N THR A 159 14.54 -17.38 9.46
CA THR A 159 14.35 -17.06 10.88
C THR A 159 14.31 -18.35 11.69
N ASP A 160 14.16 -18.26 12.99
CA ASP A 160 13.97 -19.39 13.92
C ASP A 160 12.66 -20.18 13.73
N SER A 161 11.75 -19.68 12.90
CA SER A 161 10.41 -20.28 12.76
C SER A 161 9.80 -20.16 11.37
N LYS A 162 10.43 -19.39 10.48
CA LYS A 162 9.89 -19.08 9.14
C LYS A 162 10.95 -18.94 8.09
N VAL A 163 10.60 -19.39 6.90
CA VAL A 163 11.36 -19.17 5.68
C VAL A 163 10.55 -18.28 4.74
N CYS A 164 11.20 -17.28 4.16
CA CYS A 164 10.64 -16.45 3.12
C CYS A 164 11.52 -16.53 1.88
N ILE A 165 11.07 -17.19 0.82
CA ILE A 165 11.77 -17.28 -0.46
C ILE A 165 11.25 -16.19 -1.37
N THR A 166 12.12 -15.34 -1.88
CA THR A 166 11.78 -14.28 -2.81
C THR A 166 12.27 -14.61 -4.19
N PHE A 167 11.35 -14.73 -5.14
CA PHE A 167 11.62 -15.02 -6.55
C PHE A 167 11.71 -13.73 -7.35
N ARG A 168 12.55 -13.70 -8.38
CA ARG A 168 12.65 -12.63 -9.36
C ARG A 168 11.87 -13.04 -10.61
N LEU A 169 10.76 -12.36 -10.88
CA LEU A 169 9.90 -12.67 -12.02
C LEU A 169 10.39 -12.10 -13.36
N GLY A 170 11.51 -11.38 -13.37
CA GLY A 170 12.01 -10.64 -14.53
C GLY A 170 11.32 -9.27 -14.66
N SER A 171 11.74 -8.46 -15.61
CA SER A 171 10.95 -7.34 -16.05
C SER A 171 9.71 -7.93 -16.72
N LEU A 172 8.58 -7.86 -16.03
CA LEU A 172 7.30 -8.15 -16.67
C LEU A 172 7.25 -7.30 -17.94
N ASN A 173 7.07 -7.91 -19.11
CA ASN A 173 6.71 -7.20 -20.31
C ASN A 173 5.66 -6.18 -19.91
N LYS A 174 5.78 -4.94 -20.43
CA LYS A 174 4.79 -3.90 -20.13
C LYS A 174 3.42 -4.57 -20.19
N PRO A 175 2.61 -4.51 -19.12
CA PRO A 175 1.37 -5.26 -19.11
C PRO A 175 0.58 -4.88 -20.36
N VAL A 176 0.10 -5.86 -21.09
CA VAL A 176 -0.82 -5.59 -22.20
C VAL A 176 -2.09 -5.04 -21.56
N ILE A 177 -2.32 -3.77 -21.76
CA ILE A 177 -3.51 -3.09 -21.25
C ILE A 177 -4.66 -3.48 -22.19
N SER A 178 -5.65 -4.15 -21.62
CA SER A 178 -6.87 -4.51 -22.34
C SER A 178 -7.80 -3.30 -22.46
N ASN A 179 -8.52 -3.21 -23.56
CA ASN A 179 -9.62 -2.25 -23.74
C ASN A 179 -10.85 -2.62 -22.88
N ASN A 180 -10.89 -3.85 -22.35
CA ASN A 180 -11.81 -4.21 -21.30
C ASN A 180 -11.25 -3.71 -19.98
N ILE A 181 -11.97 -2.82 -19.31
CA ILE A 181 -11.50 -2.17 -18.10
C ILE A 181 -12.49 -2.27 -16.94
N ILE A 182 -11.95 -2.15 -15.74
CA ILE A 182 -12.69 -1.89 -14.52
C ILE A 182 -12.06 -0.69 -13.81
N SER A 183 -12.83 0.35 -13.58
CA SER A 183 -12.41 1.57 -12.88
C SER A 183 -12.95 1.61 -11.46
N PHE A 184 -12.26 2.30 -10.55
CA PHE A 184 -12.67 2.43 -9.16
C PHE A 184 -12.58 3.87 -8.69
N ASP A 185 -13.68 4.38 -8.14
CA ASP A 185 -13.69 5.56 -7.27
C ASP A 185 -13.68 5.11 -5.81
N LEU A 186 -12.69 5.59 -5.05
CA LEU A 186 -12.43 5.13 -3.69
C LEU A 186 -12.99 6.11 -2.65
N ASN A 187 -14.17 5.82 -2.14
CA ASN A 187 -14.83 6.60 -1.11
C ASN A 187 -14.56 6.03 0.31
N PHE A 188 -14.95 6.78 1.36
CA PHE A 188 -14.70 6.36 2.74
C PHE A 188 -15.52 5.15 3.20
N LYS A 189 -16.76 5.03 2.70
CA LYS A 189 -17.69 3.95 3.05
C LYS A 189 -18.00 3.02 1.89
N SER A 190 -17.64 3.38 0.67
CA SER A 190 -17.91 2.63 -0.55
C SER A 190 -16.72 2.64 -1.49
N ILE A 191 -16.71 1.71 -2.41
CA ILE A 191 -15.87 1.71 -3.60
C ILE A 191 -16.83 1.58 -4.77
N ASP A 192 -16.98 2.65 -5.53
CA ASP A 192 -17.85 2.69 -6.69
C ASP A 192 -17.04 2.28 -7.91
N TYR A 193 -17.60 1.41 -8.76
CA TYR A 193 -16.86 0.88 -9.89
C TYR A 193 -17.69 0.78 -11.17
N THR A 194 -17.02 0.93 -12.30
CA THR A 194 -17.57 0.80 -13.64
C THR A 194 -16.81 -0.25 -14.41
N ILE A 195 -17.52 -1.15 -15.10
CA ILE A 195 -16.94 -2.12 -16.02
C ILE A 195 -17.31 -1.72 -17.45
N ILE A 196 -16.30 -1.57 -18.30
CA ILE A 196 -16.46 -1.37 -19.75
C ILE A 196 -15.86 -2.57 -20.48
N LYS A 197 -16.62 -3.14 -21.41
CA LYS A 197 -16.18 -4.19 -22.33
C LYS A 197 -16.60 -3.80 -23.75
N ASN A 198 -15.67 -3.97 -24.71
CA ASN A 198 -15.94 -3.70 -26.12
C ASN A 198 -16.55 -2.30 -26.37
N ASN A 199 -16.06 -1.31 -25.65
CA ASN A 199 -16.55 0.07 -25.65
C ASN A 199 -18.02 0.25 -25.17
N GLU A 200 -18.54 -0.71 -24.39
CA GLU A 200 -19.86 -0.59 -23.77
C GLU A 200 -19.78 -0.68 -22.25
N VAL A 201 -20.60 0.11 -21.56
CA VAL A 201 -20.74 0.02 -20.10
C VAL A 201 -21.56 -1.22 -19.76
N VAL A 202 -20.89 -2.24 -19.24
CA VAL A 202 -21.53 -3.52 -18.89
C VAL A 202 -22.08 -3.53 -17.47
N LYS A 203 -21.38 -2.85 -16.54
CA LYS A 203 -21.79 -2.84 -15.14
C LYS A 203 -21.32 -1.59 -14.42
N VAL A 204 -22.22 -1.06 -13.60
CA VAL A 204 -21.93 -0.04 -12.59
C VAL A 204 -22.48 -0.54 -11.27
N ASP A 205 -21.65 -0.46 -10.25
CA ASP A 205 -22.06 -0.99 -8.95
C ASP A 205 -21.21 -0.35 -7.84
N SER A 206 -21.60 -0.58 -6.60
CA SER A 206 -20.93 -0.07 -5.42
C SER A 206 -20.65 -1.19 -4.42
N ILE A 207 -19.48 -1.17 -3.84
CA ILE A 207 -19.06 -2.12 -2.81
C ILE A 207 -19.07 -1.41 -1.47
N ASP A 208 -19.89 -1.88 -0.53
CA ASP A 208 -19.89 -1.36 0.82
C ASP A 208 -18.58 -1.69 1.55
N THR A 209 -17.92 -0.67 2.04
CA THR A 209 -16.71 -0.76 2.88
C THR A 209 -16.91 -0.14 4.26
N SER A 210 -18.16 0.05 4.66
CA SER A 210 -18.55 0.64 5.95
C SER A 210 -17.98 -0.13 7.14
N ASP A 211 -17.78 -1.43 7.01
CA ASP A 211 -17.17 -2.31 8.00
C ASP A 211 -15.68 -1.99 8.23
N ILE A 212 -14.95 -1.57 7.17
CA ILE A 212 -13.57 -1.07 7.27
C ILE A 212 -13.57 0.29 7.96
N ALA A 213 -14.48 1.18 7.54
CA ALA A 213 -14.64 2.49 8.15
C ALA A 213 -14.99 2.40 9.64
N LYS A 214 -15.90 1.49 10.02
CA LYS A 214 -16.25 1.18 11.41
C LYS A 214 -15.01 0.73 12.19
N THR A 215 -14.25 -0.22 11.67
CA THR A 215 -13.01 -0.69 12.31
C THR A 215 -12.04 0.47 12.57
N GLN A 216 -11.91 1.41 11.63
CA GLN A 216 -11.08 2.61 11.77
C GLN A 216 -11.58 3.53 12.90
N ARG A 217 -12.89 3.78 12.95
CA ARG A 217 -13.51 4.63 13.99
C ARG A 217 -13.41 4.01 15.39
N ASP A 218 -13.66 2.71 15.51
CA ASP A 218 -13.55 1.99 16.78
C ASP A 218 -12.13 2.02 17.34
N TYR A 219 -11.12 1.95 16.46
CA TYR A 219 -9.73 2.14 16.86
C TYR A 219 -9.48 3.54 17.44
N VAL A 220 -10.07 4.58 16.87
CA VAL A 220 -9.95 5.94 17.42
C VAL A 220 -10.52 6.03 18.81
N ARG A 221 -11.73 5.51 19.01
CA ARG A 221 -12.39 5.47 20.32
C ARG A 221 -11.52 4.70 21.32
N LYS A 222 -10.98 3.54 20.93
CA LYS A 222 -10.08 2.73 21.76
C LYS A 222 -8.81 3.48 22.13
N ARG A 223 -8.18 4.16 21.17
CA ARG A 223 -6.99 4.98 21.38
C ARG A 223 -7.24 6.10 22.38
N THR A 224 -8.36 6.81 22.25
CA THR A 224 -8.75 7.86 23.19
C THR A 224 -8.94 7.32 24.61
N LYS A 225 -9.62 6.16 24.74
CA LYS A 225 -9.77 5.48 26.05
C LYS A 225 -8.40 5.14 26.67
N ILE A 226 -7.51 4.53 25.90
CA ILE A 226 -6.16 4.18 26.38
C ILE A 226 -5.39 5.43 26.84
N GLN A 227 -5.47 6.54 26.07
CA GLN A 227 -4.80 7.80 26.40
C GLN A 227 -5.36 8.45 27.67
N LYS A 228 -6.68 8.36 27.92
CA LYS A 228 -7.33 8.94 29.10
C LYS A 228 -7.09 8.13 30.38
N HIS A 229 -7.17 6.79 30.29
CA HIS A 229 -7.22 5.96 31.50
C HIS A 229 -5.87 5.36 31.91
N ILE A 230 -4.89 5.27 31.01
CA ILE A 230 -3.58 4.71 31.36
C ILE A 230 -2.60 5.82 31.70
N LYS A 231 -2.37 6.06 33.00
CA LYS A 231 -1.46 7.10 33.50
C LYS A 231 0.01 6.76 33.22
N ASN A 232 0.42 5.50 33.42
CA ASN A 232 1.80 5.05 33.21
C ASN A 232 2.19 5.17 31.72
N PRO A 233 3.21 5.99 31.37
CA PRO A 233 3.59 6.25 29.97
C PRO A 233 4.04 4.99 29.21
N ALA A 234 4.87 4.15 29.83
CA ALA A 234 5.40 2.93 29.20
C ALA A 234 4.27 1.93 28.90
N LYS A 235 3.36 1.68 29.88
CA LYS A 235 2.19 0.83 29.70
C LYS A 235 1.25 1.39 28.63
N ARG A 236 1.04 2.73 28.60
CA ARG A 236 0.22 3.42 27.60
C ARG A 236 0.78 3.25 26.19
N ILE A 237 2.09 3.47 25.99
CA ILE A 237 2.75 3.29 24.68
C ILE A 237 2.61 1.85 24.20
N ARG A 238 2.86 0.85 25.09
CA ARG A 238 2.70 -0.57 24.75
C ARG A 238 1.28 -0.87 24.28
N LYS A 239 0.26 -0.44 25.04
CA LYS A 239 -1.15 -0.66 24.70
C LYS A 239 -1.58 0.04 23.40
N LEU A 240 -1.07 1.22 23.13
CA LEU A 240 -1.30 1.93 21.88
C LEU A 240 -0.66 1.19 20.68
N LYS A 241 0.56 0.65 20.84
CA LYS A 241 1.22 -0.17 19.81
C LYS A 241 0.43 -1.44 19.53
N GLU A 242 0.03 -2.20 20.56
CA GLU A 242 -0.79 -3.41 20.44
C GLU A 242 -2.10 -3.13 19.69
N ALA A 243 -2.84 -2.10 20.12
CA ALA A 243 -4.09 -1.70 19.48
C ALA A 243 -3.91 -1.31 18.00
N ARG A 244 -2.83 -0.55 17.67
CA ARG A 244 -2.49 -0.17 16.30
C ARG A 244 -2.14 -1.37 15.42
N HIS A 245 -1.39 -2.34 15.96
CA HIS A 245 -1.04 -3.56 15.23
C HIS A 245 -2.29 -4.37 14.89
N ARG A 246 -3.14 -4.60 15.88
CA ARG A 246 -4.39 -5.35 15.71
C ARG A 246 -5.31 -4.70 14.68
N GLN A 247 -5.54 -3.40 14.78
CA GLN A 247 -6.37 -2.66 13.84
C GLN A 247 -5.81 -2.75 12.41
N ARG A 248 -4.51 -2.54 12.24
CA ARG A 248 -3.86 -2.62 10.92
C ARG A 248 -3.99 -4.01 10.30
N ASN A 249 -3.85 -5.06 11.10
CA ASN A 249 -3.98 -6.43 10.62
C ASN A 249 -5.41 -6.74 10.18
N ILE A 250 -6.43 -6.32 10.94
CA ILE A 250 -7.85 -6.50 10.59
C ILE A 250 -8.17 -5.77 9.28
N VAL A 251 -7.79 -4.50 9.15
CA VAL A 251 -8.04 -3.72 7.93
C VAL A 251 -7.30 -4.32 6.74
N ARG A 252 -6.08 -4.77 6.94
CA ARG A 252 -5.29 -5.43 5.89
C ARG A 252 -5.93 -6.73 5.42
N ASP A 253 -6.41 -7.57 6.35
CA ASP A 253 -7.09 -8.83 6.01
C ASP A 253 -8.36 -8.58 5.19
N LYS A 254 -9.21 -7.64 5.64
CA LYS A 254 -10.42 -7.25 4.91
C LYS A 254 -10.12 -6.77 3.48
N LEU A 255 -9.13 -5.88 3.33
CA LEU A 255 -8.71 -5.38 2.02
C LEU A 255 -8.10 -6.49 1.15
N GLN A 256 -7.33 -7.41 1.75
CA GLN A 256 -6.78 -8.55 1.03
C GLN A 256 -7.90 -9.42 0.43
N LYS A 257 -8.90 -9.78 1.23
CA LYS A 257 -10.05 -10.58 0.79
C LYS A 257 -10.84 -9.87 -0.31
N LEU A 258 -11.13 -8.59 -0.12
CA LEU A 258 -11.85 -7.78 -1.08
C LEU A 258 -11.11 -7.70 -2.43
N THR A 259 -9.83 -7.33 -2.39
CA THR A 259 -9.05 -7.16 -3.62
C THR A 259 -8.76 -8.49 -4.32
N THR A 260 -8.64 -9.61 -3.60
CA THR A 260 -8.56 -10.94 -4.21
C THR A 260 -9.84 -11.23 -5.01
N LYS A 261 -11.01 -11.07 -4.38
CA LYS A 261 -12.30 -11.29 -5.06
C LYS A 261 -12.46 -10.40 -6.30
N LEU A 262 -12.06 -9.12 -6.20
CA LEU A 262 -12.14 -8.19 -7.32
C LEU A 262 -11.25 -8.59 -8.49
N VAL A 263 -10.01 -8.96 -8.22
CA VAL A 263 -9.08 -9.34 -9.28
C VAL A 263 -9.43 -10.69 -9.88
N ASP A 264 -9.77 -11.69 -9.05
CA ASP A 264 -10.12 -13.03 -9.53
C ASP A 264 -11.35 -13.02 -10.46
N ASN A 265 -12.33 -12.15 -10.17
CA ASN A 265 -13.54 -11.99 -11.00
C ASN A 265 -13.31 -11.15 -12.27
N ASN A 266 -12.15 -10.50 -12.41
CA ASN A 266 -11.87 -9.54 -13.48
C ASN A 266 -10.47 -9.74 -14.10
N LYS A 267 -9.99 -10.99 -14.21
CA LYS A 267 -8.65 -11.32 -14.74
C LYS A 267 -8.44 -10.89 -16.19
N ASP A 268 -9.53 -10.82 -16.95
CA ASP A 268 -9.57 -10.41 -18.35
C ASP A 268 -9.49 -8.89 -18.56
N LYS A 269 -9.50 -8.10 -17.49
CA LYS A 269 -9.61 -6.64 -17.54
C LYS A 269 -8.36 -5.94 -17.04
N SER A 270 -8.18 -4.72 -17.50
CA SER A 270 -7.24 -3.75 -16.91
C SER A 270 -7.94 -2.93 -15.82
N PHE A 271 -7.20 -2.57 -14.80
CA PHE A 271 -7.71 -1.86 -13.62
C PHE A 271 -7.35 -0.39 -13.71
N VAL A 272 -8.32 0.51 -13.60
CA VAL A 272 -8.11 1.96 -13.66
C VAL A 272 -8.36 2.59 -12.31
N LEU A 273 -7.41 3.36 -11.82
CA LEU A 273 -7.42 4.02 -10.52
C LEU A 273 -6.90 5.46 -10.65
N GLU A 274 -7.32 6.34 -9.75
CA GLU A 274 -6.72 7.67 -9.64
C GLU A 274 -5.35 7.63 -8.99
N ASP A 275 -4.43 8.51 -9.39
CA ASP A 275 -3.18 8.72 -8.66
C ASP A 275 -3.40 9.58 -7.41
N LEU A 276 -3.62 8.92 -6.29
CA LEU A 276 -3.83 9.56 -4.99
C LEU A 276 -2.53 9.83 -4.22
N THR A 277 -1.38 9.92 -4.91
CA THR A 277 -0.06 10.05 -4.26
C THR A 277 0.05 11.34 -3.46
N ASP A 278 -0.49 12.43 -3.95
CA ASP A 278 -0.37 13.78 -3.36
C ASP A 278 -1.60 14.26 -2.58
N ILE A 279 -2.66 13.47 -2.50
CA ILE A 279 -3.92 13.84 -1.83
C ILE A 279 -3.73 14.31 -0.37
N LYS A 280 -2.68 13.83 0.30
CA LYS A 280 -2.31 14.25 1.65
C LYS A 280 -1.50 15.54 1.70
N LYS A 281 -0.76 15.86 0.64
CA LYS A 281 0.06 17.07 0.56
C LYS A 281 -0.79 18.29 0.25
N GLU A 282 -1.81 18.16 -0.58
CA GLU A 282 -2.72 19.26 -0.90
C GLU A 282 -3.54 19.72 0.29
N GLY A 283 -3.98 18.80 1.15
CA GLY A 283 -4.63 19.14 2.42
C GLY A 283 -3.74 19.92 3.41
N GLN A 284 -2.41 19.81 3.26
CA GLN A 284 -1.44 20.54 4.10
C GLN A 284 -1.03 21.88 3.49
N LYS A 285 -0.95 22.01 2.15
CA LYS A 285 -0.57 23.25 1.47
C LYS A 285 -1.58 24.39 1.71
N LYS A 286 -2.86 24.08 1.89
CA LYS A 286 -3.89 25.09 2.20
C LYS A 286 -3.76 25.73 3.59
N LYS A 287 -3.06 25.10 4.55
CA LYS A 287 -2.78 25.72 5.86
C LYS A 287 -1.71 26.81 5.83
N TYR A 288 -0.79 26.77 4.88
CA TYR A 288 0.30 27.76 4.78
C TYR A 288 -0.07 29.04 4.02
N LYS A 289 -1.16 29.03 3.22
CA LYS A 289 -1.61 30.22 2.48
C LYS A 289 -2.54 31.15 3.29
N ASP A 290 -3.12 30.67 4.37
CA ASP A 290 -4.06 31.46 5.19
C ASP A 290 -3.38 32.42 6.19
N ASN A 291 -2.04 32.41 6.30
CA ASN A 291 -1.29 33.26 7.21
C ASN A 291 -0.63 34.50 6.57
N LYS A 292 -0.85 34.77 5.28
CA LYS A 292 -0.46 36.05 4.67
C LYS A 292 -1.72 36.92 4.52
N LYS A 293 -1.80 37.94 5.39
CA LYS A 293 -2.74 39.03 5.29
C LYS A 293 -2.63 39.68 3.90
N ASP A 294 -3.67 39.51 3.10
CA ASP A 294 -3.99 40.46 2.06
C ASP A 294 -5.48 40.69 2.07
N ASN A 295 -5.83 41.86 2.59
CA ASN A 295 -7.13 42.47 2.51
C ASN A 295 -7.42 42.80 1.03
N LYS A 296 -8.16 41.94 0.33
CA LYS A 296 -9.02 42.35 -0.78
C LYS A 296 -10.14 41.34 -0.94
N ALA A 297 -11.34 41.86 -0.82
CA ALA A 297 -12.60 41.18 -0.96
C ALA A 297 -12.69 40.42 -2.31
N SER A 298 -12.74 39.09 -2.26
CA SER A 298 -13.38 38.29 -3.30
C SER A 298 -14.56 37.57 -2.65
N LYS A 299 -15.73 38.20 -2.74
CA LYS A 299 -17.03 37.58 -2.53
C LYS A 299 -17.14 36.41 -3.52
N GLY A 300 -17.36 35.17 -3.03
CA GLY A 300 -17.93 34.13 -3.82
C GLY A 300 -17.19 32.80 -3.87
N ARG A 301 -16.77 32.23 -2.72
CA ARG A 301 -16.65 30.76 -2.56
C ARG A 301 -16.90 30.46 -1.08
N ASN A 302 -18.00 29.79 -0.79
CA ASN A 302 -18.28 29.24 0.54
C ASN A 302 -17.25 28.13 0.84
N ASN A 303 -16.04 28.52 1.23
CA ASN A 303 -15.03 27.64 1.77
C ASN A 303 -15.34 27.39 3.25
N THR A 304 -16.47 26.74 3.55
CA THR A 304 -16.66 26.17 4.88
C THR A 304 -15.53 25.15 5.09
N PRO A 305 -14.70 25.30 6.14
CA PRO A 305 -13.64 24.34 6.39
C PRO A 305 -14.28 22.96 6.58
N LYS A 306 -13.91 22.01 5.72
CA LYS A 306 -14.37 20.62 5.84
C LYS A 306 -14.22 20.18 7.30
N SER A 307 -15.25 19.58 7.88
CA SER A 307 -15.28 19.27 9.31
C SER A 307 -14.03 18.48 9.72
N LYS A 308 -13.54 18.67 10.93
CA LYS A 308 -12.38 17.95 11.49
C LYS A 308 -12.57 16.43 11.38
N ARG A 309 -13.82 15.95 11.54
CA ARG A 309 -14.20 14.55 11.39
C ARG A 309 -13.99 14.05 9.95
N PHE A 310 -14.49 14.75 8.96
CA PHE A 310 -14.35 14.41 7.54
C PHE A 310 -12.87 14.32 7.12
N ARG A 311 -12.06 15.33 7.46
CA ARG A 311 -10.61 15.31 7.19
C ARG A 311 -9.89 14.12 7.85
N THR A 312 -10.33 13.78 9.05
CA THR A 312 -9.78 12.66 9.81
C THR A 312 -10.14 11.31 9.17
N ASP A 313 -11.35 11.17 8.69
CA ASP A 313 -11.86 9.94 8.07
C ASP A 313 -11.17 9.69 6.72
N ILE A 314 -11.07 10.70 5.85
CA ILE A 314 -10.34 10.61 4.58
C ILE A 314 -8.85 10.24 4.81
N ASN A 315 -8.18 10.91 5.76
CA ASN A 315 -6.77 10.62 6.04
C ASN A 315 -6.51 9.21 6.58
N ARG A 316 -7.52 8.53 7.08
CA ARG A 316 -7.40 7.18 7.66
C ARG A 316 -7.74 6.07 6.70
N TRP A 317 -8.56 6.32 5.68
CA TRP A 317 -8.87 5.30 4.68
C TRP A 317 -7.57 4.85 3.99
N PRO A 318 -7.33 3.55 3.89
CA PRO A 318 -6.06 3.02 3.38
C PRO A 318 -6.02 2.94 1.85
N TYR A 319 -6.34 4.03 1.13
CA TYR A 319 -6.36 4.12 -0.34
C TYR A 319 -5.14 3.46 -0.99
N ARG A 320 -3.94 3.86 -0.58
CA ARG A 320 -2.69 3.32 -1.12
C ARG A 320 -2.51 1.82 -0.87
N LEU A 321 -3.08 1.29 0.21
CA LEU A 321 -2.99 -0.14 0.48
C LEU A 321 -3.92 -0.92 -0.45
N PHE A 322 -5.12 -0.40 -0.72
CA PHE A 322 -6.05 -0.96 -1.71
C PHE A 322 -5.40 -0.95 -3.09
N GLN A 323 -4.93 0.20 -3.57
CA GLN A 323 -4.26 0.36 -4.86
C GLN A 323 -3.08 -0.62 -5.00
N LYS A 324 -2.20 -0.67 -3.98
CA LYS A 324 -1.08 -1.61 -3.98
C LYS A 324 -1.52 -3.07 -4.07
N PHE A 325 -2.67 -3.42 -3.44
CA PHE A 325 -3.18 -4.79 -3.50
C PHE A 325 -3.77 -5.14 -4.86
N ILE A 326 -4.46 -4.22 -5.51
CA ILE A 326 -4.92 -4.39 -6.90
C ILE A 326 -3.71 -4.54 -7.81
N ASP A 327 -2.76 -3.63 -7.73
CA ASP A 327 -1.57 -3.57 -8.59
C ASP A 327 -0.81 -4.91 -8.62
N TYR A 328 -0.39 -5.43 -7.46
CA TYR A 328 0.37 -6.66 -7.44
C TYR A 328 -0.45 -7.93 -7.75
N LYS A 329 -1.77 -7.92 -7.54
CA LYS A 329 -2.63 -9.08 -7.83
C LYS A 329 -3.08 -9.13 -9.29
N SER A 330 -3.18 -8.00 -9.95
CA SER A 330 -3.51 -7.88 -11.37
C SER A 330 -2.30 -8.06 -12.30
N ASP A 331 -1.15 -8.48 -11.77
CA ASP A 331 0.11 -8.58 -12.53
C ASP A 331 0.46 -7.27 -13.25
N ASN A 332 0.30 -6.15 -12.53
CA ASN A 332 0.55 -4.78 -12.99
C ASN A 332 -0.35 -4.32 -14.16
N LYS A 333 -1.50 -4.96 -14.40
CA LYS A 333 -2.51 -4.49 -15.36
C LYS A 333 -3.29 -3.28 -14.80
N THR A 334 -2.61 -2.37 -14.12
CA THR A 334 -3.20 -1.20 -13.47
C THR A 334 -2.77 0.07 -14.16
N LEU A 335 -3.74 0.91 -14.52
CA LEU A 335 -3.54 2.26 -15.03
C LEU A 335 -3.85 3.26 -13.92
N TYR A 336 -3.03 4.30 -13.85
CA TYR A 336 -3.25 5.43 -12.96
C TYR A 336 -3.54 6.68 -13.77
N ILE A 337 -4.65 7.34 -13.45
CA ILE A 337 -5.06 8.60 -14.08
C ILE A 337 -4.86 9.76 -13.12
N ASP A 338 -4.76 10.96 -13.67
CA ASP A 338 -4.77 12.18 -12.88
C ASP A 338 -6.16 12.40 -12.29
N PRO A 339 -6.29 12.64 -10.96
CA PRO A 339 -7.57 12.92 -10.33
C PRO A 339 -8.14 14.29 -10.66
N GLU A 340 -7.37 15.20 -11.27
CA GLU A 340 -7.85 16.53 -11.62
C GLU A 340 -9.00 16.45 -12.64
N GLY A 341 -10.15 17.05 -12.32
CA GLY A 341 -11.31 17.10 -13.21
C GLY A 341 -12.23 15.88 -13.18
N THR A 342 -11.86 14.74 -12.58
CA THR A 342 -12.69 13.51 -12.58
C THR A 342 -14.09 13.70 -11.97
N SER A 343 -14.26 14.63 -11.05
CA SER A 343 -15.54 14.96 -10.41
C SER A 343 -16.12 16.31 -10.86
N SER A 344 -15.50 17.02 -11.79
CA SER A 344 -15.95 18.35 -12.22
C SER A 344 -16.24 18.47 -13.71
N GLU A 345 -15.89 17.47 -14.49
CA GLU A 345 -16.15 17.39 -15.92
C GLU A 345 -17.14 16.27 -16.23
N CYS A 346 -18.08 16.55 -17.12
CA CYS A 346 -19.06 15.56 -17.56
C CYS A 346 -18.39 14.54 -18.51
N PRO A 347 -18.41 13.24 -18.21
CA PRO A 347 -17.78 12.23 -19.06
C PRO A 347 -18.55 12.03 -20.39
N VAL A 348 -19.77 12.59 -20.51
CA VAL A 348 -20.60 12.46 -21.70
C VAL A 348 -20.27 13.56 -22.73
N CYS A 349 -20.23 14.80 -22.30
CA CYS A 349 -20.10 15.96 -23.21
C CYS A 349 -18.91 16.88 -22.90
N GLY A 350 -18.10 16.58 -21.92
CA GLY A 350 -16.98 17.43 -21.47
C GLY A 350 -17.40 18.72 -20.75
N GLY A 351 -18.70 18.96 -20.59
CA GLY A 351 -19.24 20.16 -19.94
C GLY A 351 -18.93 20.18 -18.43
N LYS A 352 -19.08 21.35 -17.83
CA LYS A 352 -18.84 21.52 -16.39
C LYS A 352 -19.97 20.92 -15.55
N LEU A 353 -19.62 20.25 -14.46
CA LEU A 353 -20.56 19.70 -13.51
C LEU A 353 -20.83 20.68 -12.35
N LYS A 354 -22.10 20.84 -12.00
CA LYS A 354 -22.58 21.44 -10.76
C LYS A 354 -22.96 20.36 -9.76
N HIS A 355 -22.92 20.71 -8.49
CA HIS A 355 -23.29 19.81 -7.40
C HIS A 355 -24.33 20.49 -6.52
N PRO A 356 -25.64 20.49 -6.94
CA PRO A 356 -26.70 21.16 -6.20
C PRO A 356 -26.86 20.58 -4.79
N ILE A 357 -26.71 19.29 -4.65
CA ILE A 357 -26.59 18.56 -3.37
C ILE A 357 -25.39 17.62 -3.40
N TRP A 358 -24.91 17.20 -2.25
CA TRP A 358 -23.61 16.53 -2.12
C TRP A 358 -23.52 15.19 -2.89
N LYS A 359 -24.65 14.51 -3.14
CA LYS A 359 -24.70 13.24 -3.90
C LYS A 359 -25.07 13.40 -5.37
N VAL A 360 -25.44 14.58 -5.80
CA VAL A 360 -25.92 14.82 -7.17
C VAL A 360 -24.94 15.67 -7.93
N SER A 361 -24.67 15.26 -9.15
CA SER A 361 -23.94 16.05 -10.15
C SER A 361 -24.85 16.32 -11.34
N GLU A 362 -24.94 17.58 -11.74
CA GLU A 362 -25.72 18.06 -12.87
C GLU A 362 -24.80 18.69 -13.89
N CYS A 363 -24.97 18.38 -15.17
CA CYS A 363 -24.18 18.93 -16.25
C CYS A 363 -24.82 20.18 -16.81
N ASP A 364 -24.10 21.31 -16.79
CA ASP A 364 -24.58 22.59 -17.35
C ASP A 364 -24.82 22.54 -18.85
N ASN A 365 -24.14 21.65 -19.58
CA ASN A 365 -24.19 21.61 -21.04
C ASN A 365 -25.24 20.63 -21.58
N CYS A 366 -25.33 19.40 -21.05
CA CYS A 366 -26.27 18.40 -21.54
C CYS A 366 -27.47 18.15 -20.59
N GLY A 367 -27.55 18.85 -19.45
CA GLY A 367 -28.68 18.83 -18.52
C GLY A 367 -28.88 17.52 -17.78
N VAL A 368 -27.96 16.54 -17.94
CA VAL A 368 -28.13 15.23 -17.32
C VAL A 368 -27.73 15.25 -15.86
N THR A 369 -28.57 14.67 -15.01
CA THR A 369 -28.37 14.55 -13.57
C THR A 369 -27.85 13.15 -13.23
N PHE A 370 -26.75 13.08 -12.45
CA PHE A 370 -26.08 11.83 -12.10
C PHE A 370 -25.92 11.66 -10.60
N ASP A 371 -25.85 10.41 -10.13
CA ASP A 371 -25.26 10.10 -8.84
C ASP A 371 -23.75 10.41 -8.89
N ARG A 372 -23.27 11.21 -7.97
CA ARG A 372 -21.91 11.76 -7.98
C ARG A 372 -20.83 10.68 -7.91
N ASP A 373 -21.01 9.68 -7.04
CA ASP A 373 -19.98 8.67 -6.77
C ASP A 373 -19.89 7.70 -7.97
N ARG A 374 -21.02 7.36 -8.56
CA ARG A 374 -21.08 6.55 -9.79
C ARG A 374 -20.52 7.29 -10.99
N LEU A 375 -20.84 8.58 -11.12
CA LEU A 375 -20.27 9.42 -12.18
C LEU A 375 -18.74 9.47 -12.13
N SER A 376 -18.17 9.61 -10.93
CA SER A 376 -16.72 9.62 -10.76
C SER A 376 -16.08 8.33 -11.27
N SER A 377 -16.67 7.16 -10.97
CA SER A 377 -16.14 5.89 -11.47
C SER A 377 -16.20 5.79 -13.00
N LEU A 378 -17.24 6.33 -13.65
CA LEU A 378 -17.33 6.42 -15.11
C LEU A 378 -16.29 7.37 -15.68
N SER A 379 -16.11 8.56 -15.10
CA SER A 379 -15.08 9.51 -15.54
C SER A 379 -13.68 8.91 -15.49
N ILE A 380 -13.40 8.14 -14.45
CA ILE A 380 -12.15 7.39 -14.30
C ILE A 380 -12.02 6.34 -15.42
N ALA A 381 -13.10 5.62 -15.77
CA ALA A 381 -13.10 4.64 -16.84
C ALA A 381 -12.81 5.26 -18.21
N VAL A 382 -13.54 6.33 -18.56
CA VAL A 382 -13.37 7.05 -19.84
C VAL A 382 -11.95 7.54 -20.01
N ARG A 383 -11.39 8.18 -18.98
CA ARG A 383 -9.99 8.65 -19.03
C ARG A 383 -9.00 7.49 -19.14
N GLY A 384 -9.27 6.35 -18.49
CA GLY A 384 -8.47 5.14 -18.62
C GLY A 384 -8.42 4.62 -20.06
N LEU A 385 -9.57 4.58 -20.75
CA LEU A 385 -9.66 4.18 -22.17
C LEU A 385 -8.93 5.14 -23.09
N HIS A 386 -9.07 6.45 -22.88
CA HIS A 386 -8.32 7.46 -23.67
C HIS A 386 -6.79 7.24 -23.53
N LEU A 387 -6.31 6.88 -22.35
CA LEU A 387 -4.90 6.55 -22.13
C LEU A 387 -4.46 5.27 -22.84
N CYS A 388 -5.40 4.35 -23.12
CA CYS A 388 -5.15 3.16 -23.93
C CYS A 388 -5.20 3.42 -25.43
N GLY A 389 -5.43 4.67 -25.87
CA GLY A 389 -5.60 5.03 -27.27
C GLY A 389 -6.95 4.60 -27.86
N THR A 390 -7.91 4.22 -27.00
CA THR A 390 -9.25 3.83 -27.42
C THR A 390 -10.20 4.98 -27.11
N PRO A 391 -10.71 5.71 -28.12
CA PRO A 391 -11.69 6.75 -27.89
C PRO A 391 -13.00 6.10 -27.44
N PHE A 392 -13.44 6.46 -26.24
CA PHE A 392 -14.75 6.06 -25.74
C PHE A 392 -15.73 7.21 -25.94
N ILE A 393 -16.75 6.98 -26.77
CA ILE A 393 -17.85 7.92 -26.96
C ILE A 393 -19.06 7.34 -26.26
N VAL A 394 -19.54 8.04 -25.25
CA VAL A 394 -20.71 7.63 -24.46
C VAL A 394 -22.01 7.67 -25.26
N SER A 395 -22.01 8.21 -26.47
CA SER A 395 -23.17 8.48 -27.33
C SER A 395 -23.57 7.33 -28.26
N GLY A 396 -23.63 6.09 -27.78
CA GLY A 396 -24.25 4.98 -28.50
C GLY A 396 -25.54 4.56 -27.81
N SER A 397 -26.61 4.24 -28.53
CA SER A 397 -27.96 4.04 -28.00
C SER A 397 -28.07 3.03 -26.85
N THR A 398 -27.40 1.91 -26.91
CA THR A 398 -27.40 0.85 -25.87
C THR A 398 -26.63 1.24 -24.60
N SER A 399 -25.45 1.84 -24.76
CA SER A 399 -24.65 2.33 -23.63
C SER A 399 -25.33 3.47 -22.88
N TRP A 400 -26.09 4.30 -23.58
CA TRP A 400 -26.78 5.44 -22.99
C TRP A 400 -27.96 5.03 -22.11
N ASP A 401 -28.76 4.04 -22.53
CA ASP A 401 -29.91 3.55 -21.75
C ASP A 401 -29.46 2.77 -20.52
N LEU A 402 -28.38 2.00 -20.62
CA LEU A 402 -27.72 1.38 -19.46
C LEU A 402 -27.16 2.45 -18.51
N MET A 403 -26.66 3.55 -19.03
CA MET A 403 -26.17 4.67 -18.23
C MET A 403 -27.29 5.42 -17.55
N LYS A 404 -28.38 5.74 -18.23
CA LYS A 404 -29.58 6.35 -17.63
C LYS A 404 -30.05 5.52 -16.44
N ASN A 405 -30.18 4.20 -16.60
CA ASN A 405 -30.70 3.34 -15.56
C ASN A 405 -29.75 3.17 -14.37
N ASN A 406 -28.43 3.25 -14.58
CA ASN A 406 -27.43 2.97 -13.54
C ASN A 406 -26.77 4.22 -12.95
N TYR A 407 -26.77 5.35 -13.67
CA TYR A 407 -26.08 6.59 -13.26
C TYR A 407 -27.02 7.73 -12.94
N LEU A 408 -28.28 7.70 -13.40
CA LEU A 408 -29.24 8.72 -13.04
C LEU A 408 -29.51 8.67 -11.53
N TYR A 409 -29.61 9.82 -10.94
CA TYR A 409 -30.04 9.98 -9.57
C TYR A 409 -31.51 9.54 -9.44
N HIS A 410 -31.75 8.51 -8.64
CA HIS A 410 -33.08 8.08 -8.25
C HIS A 410 -33.34 8.58 -6.82
N PRO A 411 -34.23 9.57 -6.61
CA PRO A 411 -34.52 10.13 -5.28
C PRO A 411 -34.95 9.06 -4.26
N ASP A 412 -35.65 8.03 -4.71
CA ASP A 412 -36.18 6.96 -3.86
C ASP A 412 -35.13 5.98 -3.34
N GLN A 413 -33.91 6.01 -3.87
CA GLN A 413 -32.79 5.19 -3.42
C GLN A 413 -31.84 5.89 -2.43
N VAL A 414 -32.08 7.15 -2.15
CA VAL A 414 -31.34 7.90 -1.13
C VAL A 414 -31.97 7.62 0.22
N VAL A 415 -31.44 6.68 0.95
CA VAL A 415 -31.63 6.62 2.40
C VAL A 415 -30.95 7.90 2.93
N ILE A 416 -31.77 8.91 3.20
CA ILE A 416 -31.36 10.06 3.99
C ILE A 416 -31.08 9.48 5.38
N GLU A 417 -29.82 9.15 5.67
CA GLU A 417 -29.39 8.98 7.06
C GLU A 417 -29.71 10.34 7.72
N ASP A 418 -30.74 10.33 8.55
CA ASP A 418 -31.23 11.49 9.27
C ASP A 418 -30.05 12.30 9.81
N SER A 419 -30.01 13.56 9.40
CA SER A 419 -29.04 14.55 9.87
C SER A 419 -29.26 14.95 11.35
N SER A 420 -29.98 14.13 12.12
CA SER A 420 -30.25 14.33 13.55
C SER A 420 -28.98 14.39 14.42
N ASP A 421 -27.87 13.83 13.94
CA ASP A 421 -26.57 13.97 14.62
C ASP A 421 -25.87 15.32 14.38
N CYS A 422 -26.37 16.16 13.48
CA CYS A 422 -25.78 17.49 13.20
C CYS A 422 -26.40 18.62 14.04
N LYS A 423 -27.55 18.39 14.67
CA LYS A 423 -28.28 19.44 15.43
C LYS A 423 -28.01 19.48 16.94
N LYS A 424 -27.16 18.57 17.47
CA LYS A 424 -26.86 18.51 18.90
C LYS A 424 -25.64 19.29 19.38
N GLU A 425 -24.98 20.07 18.54
CA GLU A 425 -23.81 20.90 18.94
C GLU A 425 -24.04 22.42 18.91
N VAL A 426 -25.29 22.89 18.74
CA VAL A 426 -25.57 24.36 18.67
C VAL A 426 -26.29 24.93 19.90
N HIS A 427 -26.68 24.12 20.86
CA HIS A 427 -27.30 24.67 22.08
C HIS A 427 -26.56 24.14 23.34
N ASN A 428 -25.43 24.75 23.64
CA ASN A 428 -24.91 24.92 25.00
C ASN A 428 -23.71 25.88 24.96
N ASN A 429 -23.97 27.15 24.79
CA ASN A 429 -23.20 28.28 25.27
C ASN A 429 -24.13 29.52 25.20
N ALA A 430 -24.92 29.69 26.23
CA ALA A 430 -25.45 30.94 26.73
C ALA A 430 -25.22 30.96 28.23
#